data_65e4c3ae6f679698ee0fe39c08228c36
#
_entry.id   65e4c3ae6f679698ee0fe39c08228c36
#
_cell.length_a   1.000
_cell.length_b   1.000
_cell.length_c   1.000
_cell.angle_alpha   90.00
_cell.angle_beta   90.00
_cell.angle_gamma   90.00
#
_symmetry.space_group_name_H-M   'P 1'
#
loop_
_entity.id
_entity.type
_entity.pdbx_description
1 polymer ?
#
loop_
_entity_poly.entity_id
_entity_poly.type
_entity_poly.pdbx_seq_one_letter_code
_entity_poly.pdbx_strand_id
1 'polypeptide(L)'
;EYWGTRHNVGFRMANAIAEEIGATFTEQRYGAIARGRIKNAELVLLKPSTYMNLSGEAVRYWLQKENLPTEQLLILVDDLALDFGTLRLKSKGSDAGHNGLKNIAQLLGTAEYARLRFGLGSRFSRGRQIEFVLGHFTPEEEQYMPLLTKEAVAIVRDFCLSGVDRAMNWHNKKSLLPSPEEPQPDSPSPLPNY
;
A
#
# COMPACT_ATOMS: atom_id res chain seq x y z
N GLU A 1 17.50 7.02 1.58
CA GLU A 1 18.21 6.15 2.54
C GLU A 1 17.42 4.85 2.80
N TYR A 2 16.09 4.89 2.81
CA TYR A 2 15.23 3.71 3.06
C TYR A 2 14.51 3.21 1.80
N TRP A 3 15.06 3.52 0.62
CA TRP A 3 14.51 3.07 -0.65
C TRP A 3 14.48 1.53 -0.73
N GLY A 4 13.35 0.97 -1.16
CA GLY A 4 13.17 -0.48 -1.28
C GLY A 4 12.83 -1.21 0.01
N THR A 5 12.69 -0.51 1.14
CA THR A 5 12.25 -1.12 2.40
C THR A 5 10.75 -1.44 2.39
N ARG A 6 10.33 -2.36 3.27
CA ARG A 6 8.91 -2.68 3.47
C ARG A 6 8.07 -1.44 3.81
N HIS A 7 8.63 -0.53 4.61
CA HIS A 7 7.95 0.70 5.02
C HIS A 7 7.68 1.66 3.86
N ASN A 8 8.40 1.53 2.75
CA ASN A 8 8.21 2.30 1.53
C ASN A 8 7.44 1.54 0.43
N VAL A 9 6.70 0.50 0.78
CA VAL A 9 5.86 -0.22 -0.19
C VAL A 9 4.84 0.70 -0.87
N GLY A 10 4.35 1.73 -0.17
CA GLY A 10 3.50 2.77 -0.75
C GLY A 10 4.15 3.46 -1.95
N PHE A 11 5.45 3.70 -1.92
CA PHE A 11 6.20 4.27 -3.05
C PHE A 11 6.27 3.30 -4.24
N ARG A 12 6.42 2.00 -3.98
CA ARG A 12 6.37 0.99 -5.04
C ARG A 12 5.01 0.97 -5.72
N MET A 13 3.92 1.03 -4.96
CA MET A 13 2.57 1.13 -5.51
C MET A 13 2.39 2.41 -6.32
N ALA A 14 2.83 3.56 -5.79
CA ALA A 14 2.76 4.85 -6.49
C ALA A 14 3.55 4.83 -7.81
N ASN A 15 4.74 4.22 -7.84
CA ASN A 15 5.53 4.04 -9.05
C ASN A 15 4.80 3.17 -10.09
N ALA A 16 4.18 2.07 -9.66
CA ALA A 16 3.41 1.20 -10.56
C ALA A 16 2.20 1.93 -11.16
N ILE A 17 1.52 2.76 -10.38
CA ILE A 17 0.41 3.60 -10.85
C ILE A 17 0.92 4.62 -11.87
N ALA A 18 2.02 5.31 -11.58
CA ALA A 18 2.63 6.28 -12.50
C ALA A 18 3.02 5.64 -13.83
N GLU A 19 3.62 4.45 -13.79
CA GLU A 19 3.96 3.68 -14.99
C GLU A 19 2.73 3.35 -15.83
N GLU A 20 1.65 2.86 -15.19
CA GLU A 20 0.40 2.51 -15.86
C GLU A 20 -0.24 3.71 -16.59
N ILE A 21 -0.18 4.90 -16.00
CA ILE A 21 -0.77 6.11 -16.59
C ILE A 21 0.22 6.94 -17.41
N GLY A 22 1.44 6.44 -17.62
CA GLY A 22 2.48 7.15 -18.37
C GLY A 22 2.95 8.45 -17.73
N ALA A 23 2.85 8.58 -16.40
CA ALA A 23 3.26 9.77 -15.67
C ALA A 23 4.67 9.63 -15.10
N THR A 24 5.38 10.75 -15.02
CA THR A 24 6.74 10.83 -14.48
C THR A 24 6.77 11.69 -13.22
N PHE A 25 7.40 11.20 -12.16
CA PHE A 25 7.63 11.97 -10.94
C PHE A 25 8.67 13.05 -11.16
N THR A 26 8.38 14.25 -10.67
CA THR A 26 9.31 15.39 -10.60
C THR A 26 9.41 15.90 -9.17
N GLU A 27 10.61 16.28 -8.74
CA GLU A 27 10.83 16.83 -7.40
C GLU A 27 10.13 18.19 -7.27
N GLN A 28 9.34 18.33 -6.21
CA GLN A 28 8.63 19.54 -5.85
C GLN A 28 8.67 19.76 -4.33
N ARG A 29 7.91 20.73 -3.83
CA ARG A 29 7.85 21.00 -2.40
C ARG A 29 7.25 19.81 -1.66
N TYR A 30 7.91 19.35 -0.62
CA TYR A 30 7.54 18.22 0.25
C TYR A 30 7.54 16.85 -0.41
N GLY A 31 7.93 16.72 -1.67
CA GLY A 31 8.00 15.40 -2.29
C GLY A 31 8.04 15.40 -3.81
N ALA A 32 8.02 14.23 -4.38
CA ALA A 32 7.92 14.02 -5.81
C ALA A 32 6.46 13.92 -6.24
N ILE A 33 6.09 14.60 -7.32
CA ILE A 33 4.75 14.66 -7.88
C ILE A 33 4.73 14.09 -9.28
N ALA A 34 3.74 13.24 -9.58
CA ALA A 34 3.40 12.83 -10.93
C ALA A 34 1.91 13.12 -11.20
N ARG A 35 1.60 13.57 -12.41
CA ARG A 35 0.23 13.90 -12.84
C ARG A 35 -0.14 13.08 -14.04
N GLY A 36 -1.36 12.57 -14.07
CA GLY A 36 -1.86 11.81 -15.18
C GLY A 36 -3.36 11.57 -15.10
N ARG A 37 -3.86 10.71 -15.96
CA ARG A 37 -5.29 10.39 -16.05
C ARG A 37 -5.52 8.90 -16.15
N ILE A 38 -6.60 8.44 -15.52
CA ILE A 38 -7.21 7.15 -15.78
C ILE A 38 -8.61 7.45 -16.37
N LYS A 39 -8.79 7.23 -17.66
CA LYS A 39 -10.02 7.62 -18.38
C LYS A 39 -10.32 9.12 -18.14
N ASN A 40 -11.46 9.45 -17.52
CA ASN A 40 -11.88 10.82 -17.22
C ASN A 40 -11.41 11.32 -15.83
N ALA A 41 -10.76 10.46 -15.03
CA ALA A 41 -10.26 10.85 -13.71
C ALA A 41 -8.83 11.39 -13.79
N GLU A 42 -8.63 12.58 -13.24
CA GLU A 42 -7.28 13.15 -13.05
C GLU A 42 -6.68 12.66 -11.74
N LEU A 43 -5.39 12.31 -11.78
CA LEU A 43 -4.65 11.85 -10.60
C LEU A 43 -3.45 12.75 -10.35
N VAL A 44 -3.24 13.06 -9.07
CA VAL A 44 -1.99 13.63 -8.55
C VAL A 44 -1.38 12.59 -7.62
N LEU A 45 -0.23 12.06 -7.99
CA LEU A 45 0.52 11.11 -7.18
C LEU A 45 1.59 11.85 -6.40
N LEU A 46 1.65 11.61 -5.10
CA LEU A 46 2.63 12.21 -4.18
C LEU A 46 3.45 11.12 -3.51
N LYS A 47 4.78 11.24 -3.63
CA LYS A 47 5.75 10.52 -2.79
C LYS A 47 6.39 11.53 -1.85
N PRO A 48 6.00 11.61 -0.57
CA PRO A 48 6.57 12.57 0.36
C PRO A 48 8.09 12.38 0.51
N SER A 49 8.83 13.49 0.56
CA SER A 49 10.26 13.53 0.89
C SER A 49 10.52 13.81 2.38
N THR A 50 9.47 14.01 3.14
CA THR A 50 9.54 14.20 4.59
C THR A 50 9.89 12.90 5.31
N TYR A 51 10.33 12.99 6.56
CA TYR A 51 10.35 11.82 7.43
C TYR A 51 8.93 11.24 7.59
N MET A 52 8.85 9.94 7.86
CA MET A 52 7.56 9.24 7.97
C MET A 52 6.62 9.92 8.98
N ASN A 53 7.14 10.31 10.13
CA ASN A 53 6.37 11.00 11.17
C ASN A 53 5.99 12.47 10.85
N LEU A 54 6.36 12.96 9.69
CA LEU A 54 6.02 14.29 9.15
C LEU A 54 5.25 14.20 7.82
N SER A 55 4.75 13.02 7.47
CA SER A 55 4.01 12.79 6.21
C SER A 55 2.79 13.69 6.05
N GLY A 56 2.15 14.07 7.16
CA GLY A 56 0.98 14.94 7.14
C GLY A 56 1.25 16.35 6.62
N GLU A 57 2.47 16.86 6.75
CA GLU A 57 2.84 18.19 6.20
C GLU A 57 2.77 18.17 4.67
N ALA A 58 3.30 17.14 4.04
CA ALA A 58 3.24 16.97 2.60
C ALA A 58 1.80 16.78 2.11
N VAL A 59 1.05 15.91 2.75
CA VAL A 59 -0.35 15.62 2.37
C VAL A 59 -1.22 16.87 2.50
N ARG A 60 -1.16 17.57 3.63
CA ARG A 60 -1.93 18.80 3.85
C ARG A 60 -1.58 19.87 2.82
N TYR A 61 -0.30 20.11 2.58
CA TYR A 61 0.15 21.10 1.59
C TYR A 61 -0.42 20.81 0.20
N TRP A 62 -0.36 19.55 -0.28
CA TRP A 62 -0.79 19.21 -1.62
C TRP A 62 -2.31 19.15 -1.77
N LEU A 63 -3.05 18.74 -0.74
CA LEU A 63 -4.51 18.86 -0.74
C LEU A 63 -4.96 20.31 -0.87
N GLN A 64 -4.32 21.22 -0.13
CA GLN A 64 -4.63 22.67 -0.20
C GLN A 64 -4.24 23.25 -1.56
N LYS A 65 -3.07 22.93 -2.06
CA LYS A 65 -2.59 23.43 -3.35
C LYS A 65 -3.44 22.99 -4.53
N GLU A 66 -3.90 21.75 -4.51
CA GLU A 66 -4.77 21.17 -5.56
C GLU A 66 -6.27 21.46 -5.31
N ASN A 67 -6.59 22.10 -4.20
CA ASN A 67 -7.97 22.39 -3.78
C ASN A 67 -8.85 21.12 -3.75
N LEU A 68 -8.32 20.05 -3.15
CA LEU A 68 -8.98 18.74 -3.04
C LEU A 68 -9.51 18.51 -1.62
N PRO A 69 -10.73 17.98 -1.49
CA PRO A 69 -11.26 17.54 -0.21
C PRO A 69 -10.65 16.20 0.22
N THR A 70 -10.76 15.86 1.51
CA THR A 70 -10.26 14.59 2.06
C THR A 70 -10.93 13.36 1.47
N GLU A 71 -12.14 13.48 0.95
CA GLU A 71 -12.87 12.39 0.27
C GLU A 71 -12.17 11.94 -1.03
N GLN A 72 -11.33 12.80 -1.62
CA GLN A 72 -10.54 12.49 -2.82
C GLN A 72 -9.10 12.08 -2.49
N LEU A 73 -8.76 11.96 -1.22
CA LEU A 73 -7.47 11.47 -0.76
C LEU A 73 -7.48 9.95 -0.64
N LEU A 74 -6.45 9.30 -1.18
CA LEU A 74 -6.14 7.90 -0.96
C LEU A 74 -4.69 7.76 -0.51
N ILE A 75 -4.47 7.22 0.68
CA ILE A 75 -3.14 6.92 1.22
C ILE A 75 -2.77 5.47 0.93
N LEU A 76 -1.60 5.25 0.33
CA LEU A 76 -1.01 3.93 0.10
C LEU A 76 -0.03 3.64 1.24
N VAL A 77 -0.28 2.61 2.04
CA VAL A 77 0.40 2.41 3.32
C VAL A 77 0.64 0.93 3.62
N ASP A 78 1.75 0.63 4.31
CA ASP A 78 2.04 -0.69 4.87
C ASP A 78 1.23 -0.96 6.15
N ASP A 79 0.94 -2.23 6.42
CA ASP A 79 0.20 -2.66 7.60
C ASP A 79 0.74 -3.99 8.14
N LEU A 80 1.24 -3.98 9.36
CA LEU A 80 1.76 -5.17 10.04
C LEU A 80 0.66 -6.12 10.53
N ALA A 81 -0.58 -5.63 10.69
CA ALA A 81 -1.71 -6.42 11.17
C ALA A 81 -2.35 -7.28 10.08
N LEU A 82 -2.04 -7.03 8.82
CA LEU A 82 -2.49 -7.84 7.68
C LEU A 82 -1.40 -8.79 7.23
N ASP A 83 -1.77 -10.02 6.90
CA ASP A 83 -0.84 -11.00 6.34
C ASP A 83 -0.19 -10.47 5.06
N PHE A 84 1.07 -10.89 4.82
CA PHE A 84 1.77 -10.50 3.60
C PHE A 84 0.96 -10.82 2.36
N GLY A 85 0.89 -9.85 1.46
CA GLY A 85 0.15 -9.97 0.20
C GLY A 85 -1.35 -9.71 0.29
N THR A 86 -1.86 -9.35 1.47
CA THR A 86 -3.23 -8.84 1.60
C THR A 86 -3.27 -7.37 1.22
N LEU A 87 -4.15 -7.01 0.29
CA LEU A 87 -4.47 -5.63 -0.04
C LEU A 87 -5.87 -5.32 0.49
N ARG A 88 -5.97 -4.29 1.32
CA ARG A 88 -7.25 -3.90 1.91
C ARG A 88 -7.50 -2.42 1.80
N LEU A 89 -8.54 -2.06 1.06
CA LEU A 89 -9.03 -0.70 0.97
C LEU A 89 -9.99 -0.40 2.12
N LYS A 90 -9.81 0.72 2.77
CA LYS A 90 -10.68 1.22 3.85
C LYS A 90 -11.05 2.67 3.59
N SER A 91 -12.30 3.04 3.86
CA SER A 91 -12.77 4.44 3.75
C SER A 91 -12.31 5.31 4.92
N LYS A 92 -12.06 4.69 6.07
CA LYS A 92 -11.59 5.33 7.31
C LYS A 92 -10.95 4.28 8.21
N GLY A 93 -10.34 4.69 9.31
CA GLY A 93 -9.84 3.75 10.32
C GLY A 93 -8.77 4.38 11.22
N SER A 94 -8.29 3.57 12.17
CA SER A 94 -7.17 3.94 13.04
C SER A 94 -5.85 3.97 12.25
N ASP A 95 -4.83 4.56 12.85
CA ASP A 95 -3.46 4.57 12.31
C ASP A 95 -2.73 3.23 12.45
N ALA A 96 -3.28 2.28 13.21
CA ALA A 96 -2.69 0.96 13.48
C ALA A 96 -1.22 1.03 13.96
N GLY A 97 -0.84 2.10 14.65
CA GLY A 97 0.53 2.35 15.09
C GLY A 97 1.47 2.88 14.00
N HIS A 98 0.97 3.15 12.81
CA HIS A 98 1.77 3.70 11.72
C HIS A 98 1.99 5.20 11.91
N ASN A 99 3.25 5.63 12.09
CA ASN A 99 3.59 7.02 12.42
C ASN A 99 3.18 8.01 11.32
N GLY A 100 3.25 7.61 10.06
CA GLY A 100 2.79 8.44 8.94
C GLY A 100 1.29 8.71 8.99
N LEU A 101 0.47 7.69 9.18
CA LEU A 101 -0.98 7.84 9.31
C LEU A 101 -1.38 8.67 10.53
N LYS A 102 -0.69 8.48 11.64
CA LYS A 102 -0.90 9.26 12.86
C LYS A 102 -0.69 10.75 12.61
N ASN A 103 0.41 11.11 11.97
CA ASN A 103 0.73 12.51 11.65
C ASN A 103 -0.26 13.09 10.63
N ILE A 104 -0.64 12.33 9.59
CA ILE A 104 -1.65 12.76 8.61
C ILE A 104 -2.97 13.06 9.30
N ALA A 105 -3.49 12.16 10.13
CA ALA A 105 -4.73 12.37 10.87
C ALA A 105 -4.65 13.59 11.79
N GLN A 106 -3.53 13.80 12.46
CA GLN A 106 -3.29 14.94 13.32
C GLN A 106 -3.34 16.27 12.56
N LEU A 107 -2.67 16.37 11.41
CA LEU A 107 -2.59 17.60 10.63
C LEU A 107 -3.85 17.88 9.79
N LEU A 108 -4.58 16.85 9.36
CA LEU A 108 -5.88 17.00 8.70
C LEU A 108 -7.03 17.20 9.67
N GLY A 109 -6.84 16.92 10.97
CA GLY A 109 -7.90 16.97 11.98
C GLY A 109 -8.94 15.87 11.85
N THR A 110 -8.66 14.82 11.07
CA THR A 110 -9.57 13.69 10.85
C THR A 110 -8.81 12.44 10.44
N ALA A 111 -9.33 11.27 10.78
CA ALA A 111 -8.91 9.97 10.26
C ALA A 111 -9.89 9.42 9.19
N GLU A 112 -10.86 10.22 8.76
CA GLU A 112 -11.86 9.85 7.75
C GLU A 112 -11.35 10.17 6.34
N TYR A 113 -10.35 9.45 5.89
CA TYR A 113 -9.83 9.42 4.51
C TYR A 113 -9.56 7.98 4.09
N ALA A 114 -9.64 7.72 2.79
CA ALA A 114 -9.41 6.39 2.27
C ALA A 114 -7.92 6.00 2.37
N ARG A 115 -7.68 4.72 2.65
CA ARG A 115 -6.34 4.12 2.67
C ARG A 115 -6.34 2.74 2.06
N LEU A 116 -5.37 2.47 1.21
CA LEU A 116 -5.06 1.15 0.71
C LEU A 116 -3.92 0.58 1.56
N ARG A 117 -4.24 -0.44 2.35
CA ARG A 117 -3.30 -1.10 3.25
C ARG A 117 -2.66 -2.29 2.55
N PHE A 118 -1.34 -2.29 2.52
CA PHE A 118 -0.54 -3.39 2.02
C PHE A 118 -0.03 -4.22 3.21
N GLY A 119 -0.50 -5.45 3.33
CA GLY A 119 -0.12 -6.36 4.41
C GLY A 119 1.34 -6.77 4.31
N LEU A 120 2.09 -6.54 5.39
CA LEU A 120 3.47 -6.99 5.55
C LEU A 120 3.59 -8.27 6.37
N GLY A 121 2.54 -8.62 7.12
CA GLY A 121 2.60 -9.65 8.14
C GLY A 121 3.35 -9.21 9.40
N SER A 122 3.44 -10.12 10.35
CA SER A 122 4.04 -9.87 11.66
C SER A 122 5.11 -10.90 12.03
N ARG A 123 5.82 -11.43 11.03
CA ARG A 123 6.89 -12.43 11.22
C ARG A 123 8.17 -11.80 11.74
N PHE A 124 8.12 -11.25 12.95
CA PHE A 124 9.27 -10.69 13.64
C PHE A 124 9.15 -10.92 15.14
N SER A 125 10.28 -10.91 15.84
CA SER A 125 10.31 -11.05 17.29
C SER A 125 9.77 -9.79 17.97
N ARG A 126 9.19 -9.96 19.15
CA ARG A 126 8.64 -8.86 19.94
C ARG A 126 9.66 -7.71 20.08
N GLY A 127 9.22 -6.48 19.79
CA GLY A 127 10.05 -5.28 19.88
C GLY A 127 10.92 -5.01 18.64
N ARG A 128 10.88 -5.87 17.59
CA ARG A 128 11.70 -5.71 16.37
C ARG A 128 10.91 -5.15 15.15
N GLN A 129 9.77 -4.53 15.42
CA GLN A 129 8.92 -3.97 14.35
C GLN A 129 9.66 -2.97 13.46
N ILE A 130 10.43 -2.06 14.07
CA ILE A 130 11.17 -1.01 13.34
C ILE A 130 12.19 -1.64 12.40
N GLU A 131 12.96 -2.60 12.89
CA GLU A 131 13.94 -3.32 12.06
C GLU A 131 13.27 -4.06 10.92
N PHE A 132 12.13 -4.70 11.18
CA PHE A 132 11.38 -5.43 10.17
C PHE A 132 10.87 -4.51 9.05
N VAL A 133 10.23 -3.38 9.38
CA VAL A 133 9.70 -2.46 8.37
C VAL A 133 10.79 -1.72 7.60
N LEU A 134 11.94 -1.49 8.20
CA LEU A 134 13.11 -0.90 7.54
C LEU A 134 13.95 -1.95 6.78
N GLY A 135 13.64 -3.23 6.91
CA GLY A 135 14.22 -4.30 6.10
C GLY A 135 13.62 -4.40 4.71
N HIS A 136 14.27 -5.15 3.84
CA HIS A 136 13.80 -5.43 2.49
C HIS A 136 12.86 -6.64 2.46
N PHE A 137 12.06 -6.74 1.42
CA PHE A 137 11.30 -7.96 1.14
C PHE A 137 12.26 -9.13 0.86
N THR A 138 11.88 -10.32 1.28
CA THR A 138 12.64 -11.53 0.97
C THR A 138 12.52 -11.88 -0.51
N PRO A 139 13.42 -12.71 -1.07
CA PRO A 139 13.29 -13.19 -2.45
C PRO A 139 11.95 -13.88 -2.72
N GLU A 140 11.43 -14.63 -1.74
CA GLU A 140 10.11 -15.28 -1.81
C GLU A 140 8.97 -14.28 -1.86
N GLU A 141 9.04 -13.21 -1.08
CA GLU A 141 8.06 -12.12 -1.10
C GLU A 141 8.16 -11.33 -2.42
N GLU A 142 9.37 -11.04 -2.89
CA GLU A 142 9.61 -10.27 -4.12
C GLU A 142 8.98 -10.91 -5.37
N GLN A 143 8.91 -12.23 -5.46
CA GLN A 143 8.28 -12.89 -6.61
C GLN A 143 6.77 -12.59 -6.74
N TYR A 144 6.11 -12.20 -5.64
CA TYR A 144 4.69 -11.83 -5.65
C TYR A 144 4.46 -10.33 -5.87
N MET A 145 5.48 -9.50 -5.75
CA MET A 145 5.33 -8.05 -5.84
C MET A 145 4.74 -7.58 -7.18
N PRO A 146 5.09 -8.14 -8.37
CA PRO A 146 4.43 -7.76 -9.62
C PRO A 146 2.91 -7.99 -9.60
N LEU A 147 2.45 -9.11 -9.06
CA LEU A 147 1.03 -9.41 -8.93
C LEU A 147 0.34 -8.43 -7.97
N LEU A 148 0.95 -8.16 -6.82
CA LEU A 148 0.39 -7.30 -5.79
C LEU A 148 0.34 -5.84 -6.24
N THR A 149 1.36 -5.34 -6.91
CA THR A 149 1.35 -3.97 -7.45
C THR A 149 0.35 -3.81 -8.59
N LYS A 150 0.17 -4.82 -9.42
CA LYS A 150 -0.87 -4.84 -10.46
C LYS A 150 -2.28 -4.74 -9.87
N GLU A 151 -2.56 -5.47 -8.81
CA GLU A 151 -3.84 -5.39 -8.11
C GLU A 151 -4.01 -4.03 -7.41
N ALA A 152 -2.94 -3.47 -6.81
CA ALA A 152 -2.99 -2.13 -6.24
C ALA A 152 -3.36 -1.07 -7.29
N VAL A 153 -2.81 -1.15 -8.49
CA VAL A 153 -3.19 -0.29 -9.63
C VAL A 153 -4.66 -0.44 -9.96
N ALA A 154 -5.19 -1.67 -10.01
CA ALA A 154 -6.60 -1.92 -10.28
C ALA A 154 -7.51 -1.32 -9.18
N ILE A 155 -7.12 -1.44 -7.91
CA ILE A 155 -7.86 -0.86 -6.79
C ILE A 155 -7.89 0.67 -6.89
N VAL A 156 -6.76 1.30 -7.18
CA VAL A 156 -6.68 2.76 -7.32
C VAL A 156 -7.53 3.24 -8.50
N ARG A 157 -7.49 2.54 -9.63
CA ARG A 157 -8.36 2.84 -10.77
C ARG A 157 -9.82 2.79 -10.38
N ASP A 158 -10.26 1.74 -9.72
CA ASP A 158 -11.66 1.58 -9.34
C ASP A 158 -12.09 2.56 -8.25
N PHE A 159 -11.19 2.91 -7.33
CA PHE A 159 -11.39 4.01 -6.39
C PHE A 159 -11.65 5.35 -7.12
N CYS A 160 -10.82 5.68 -8.11
CA CYS A 160 -10.97 6.93 -8.86
C CYS A 160 -12.24 6.98 -9.72
N LEU A 161 -12.63 5.86 -10.32
CA LEU A 161 -13.75 5.80 -11.28
C LEU A 161 -15.09 5.47 -10.64
N SER A 162 -15.11 4.75 -9.55
CA SER A 162 -16.35 4.19 -8.96
C SER A 162 -16.54 4.50 -7.48
N GLY A 163 -15.55 5.12 -6.84
CA GLY A 163 -15.58 5.45 -5.42
C GLY A 163 -15.14 4.32 -4.50
N VAL A 164 -14.91 4.68 -3.23
CA VAL A 164 -14.31 3.77 -2.24
C VAL A 164 -15.19 2.56 -1.94
N ASP A 165 -16.51 2.72 -1.82
CA ASP A 165 -17.40 1.62 -1.41
C ASP A 165 -17.46 0.51 -2.45
N ARG A 166 -17.58 0.87 -3.73
CA ARG A 166 -17.57 -0.11 -4.82
C ARG A 166 -16.21 -0.80 -4.95
N ALA A 167 -15.13 -0.04 -4.88
CA ALA A 167 -13.78 -0.59 -4.93
C ALA A 167 -13.53 -1.56 -3.76
N MET A 168 -13.97 -1.24 -2.55
CA MET A 168 -13.91 -2.17 -1.40
C MET A 168 -14.66 -3.47 -1.67
N ASN A 169 -15.88 -3.40 -2.21
CA ASN A 169 -16.70 -4.57 -2.50
C ASN A 169 -16.04 -5.48 -3.56
N TRP A 170 -15.40 -4.91 -4.57
CA TRP A 170 -14.77 -5.68 -5.65
C TRP A 170 -13.44 -6.30 -5.27
N HIS A 171 -12.67 -5.66 -4.38
CA HIS A 171 -11.28 -6.03 -4.14
C HIS A 171 -10.99 -6.63 -2.77
N ASN A 172 -11.68 -6.23 -1.70
CA ASN A 172 -11.31 -6.63 -0.33
C ASN A 172 -11.46 -8.12 -0.03
N LYS A 173 -12.22 -8.86 -0.83
CA LYS A 173 -12.47 -10.30 -0.63
C LYS A 173 -11.51 -11.18 -1.45
N LYS A 174 -10.68 -10.60 -2.31
CA LYS A 174 -9.77 -11.36 -3.15
C LYS A 174 -8.63 -11.96 -2.32
N SER A 175 -8.37 -13.24 -2.53
CA SER A 175 -7.12 -13.89 -2.12
C SER A 175 -6.15 -13.79 -3.30
N LEU A 176 -5.05 -13.07 -3.12
CA LEU A 176 -4.10 -12.78 -4.20
C LEU A 176 -2.95 -13.78 -4.24
N LEU A 177 -2.58 -14.33 -3.09
CA LEU A 177 -1.55 -15.35 -3.00
C LEU A 177 -2.16 -16.74 -3.03
N PRO A 178 -1.42 -17.75 -3.55
CA PRO A 178 -1.85 -19.13 -3.46
C PRO A 178 -2.03 -19.51 -1.98
N SER A 179 -3.08 -20.26 -1.69
CA SER A 179 -3.24 -20.89 -0.38
C SER A 179 -1.99 -21.72 -0.09
N PRO A 180 -1.50 -21.77 1.17
CA PRO A 180 -0.50 -22.75 1.53
C PRO A 180 -1.02 -24.12 1.09
N GLU A 181 -0.26 -24.84 0.28
CA GLU A 181 -0.63 -26.23 -0.06
C GLU A 181 -0.85 -26.97 1.25
N GLU A 182 -2.04 -27.52 1.44
CA GLU A 182 -2.26 -28.50 2.50
C GLU A 182 -1.20 -29.57 2.31
N PRO A 183 -0.45 -29.97 3.36
CA PRO A 183 0.53 -31.04 3.22
C PRO A 183 -0.17 -32.23 2.60
N GLN A 184 0.27 -32.65 1.43
CA GLN A 184 -0.26 -33.81 0.77
C GLN A 184 -0.11 -34.98 1.77
N PRO A 185 -1.17 -35.76 2.02
CA PRO A 185 -1.04 -36.93 2.87
C PRO A 185 0.07 -37.79 2.29
N ASP A 186 1.04 -38.14 3.13
CA ASP A 186 2.24 -38.89 2.79
C ASP A 186 1.93 -39.98 1.76
N SER A 187 2.62 -39.91 0.63
CA SER A 187 2.60 -41.00 -0.34
C SER A 187 2.99 -42.29 0.39
N PRO A 188 2.23 -43.37 0.25
CA PRO A 188 2.55 -44.58 0.97
C PRO A 188 3.98 -45.01 0.64
N SER A 189 4.77 -45.21 1.68
CA SER A 189 6.14 -45.71 1.57
C SER A 189 6.14 -47.00 0.72
N PRO A 190 7.09 -47.16 -0.23
CA PRO A 190 7.17 -48.42 -0.97
C PRO A 190 7.37 -49.61 0.01
N LEU A 191 6.53 -50.61 -0.16
CA LEU A 191 6.61 -51.83 0.62
C LEU A 191 8.01 -52.42 0.53
N PRO A 192 8.60 -52.94 1.62
CA PRO A 192 9.89 -53.60 1.56
C PRO A 192 9.76 -54.85 0.69
N ASN A 193 10.68 -54.99 -0.27
CA ASN A 193 10.83 -56.18 -1.06
C ASN A 193 11.27 -57.33 -0.14
N TYR A 194 10.53 -58.43 -0.13
CA TYR A 194 10.95 -59.69 0.42
C TYR A 194 11.76 -60.45 -0.59
#